data_f903010dd04d37b7c44d2f675f2465df
#
_entry.id   f903010dd04d37b7c44d2f675f2465df
#
_cell.length_a   1.000
_cell.length_b   1.000
_cell.length_c   1.000
_cell.angle_alpha   90.00
_cell.angle_beta   90.00
_cell.angle_gamma   90.00
#
_symmetry.space_group_name_H-M   'P 1'
#
loop_
_entity.id
_entity.type
_entity.pdbx_description
1 polymer ?
#
loop_
_entity_poly.entity_id
_entity_poly.type
_entity_poly.pdbx_seq_one_letter_code
_entity_poly.pdbx_strand_id
1 'polypeptide(L)'
;MGVVIDKVEAVLVHLPRRREMRPAENLIVQIRSSDGVLGVGCCQYEPRFGETGPEALLVVKEHYVPLLVKEDPLNIESAMAKLDRFIPDHLPSKAAVDIALHDLKGKTLGVPVYHLLGGLAREKVQLLAPQISRVSPKEQAKEATQWVEKGFRAIKLRVGGSNVEEDIERVKEVRHAVGNSVEIRIDANEYHDPVSAVKLTKKLEPFELAWVEDPIPSWDLEGFATIRSKAYVPIEFGQLGTASEMLRLIRMEAADCFKMKVTRGGGLMKSKKALSIAEASNRFLVSGSGSDNDINFAAEIAMNASSLHMSRACESTGAWFIYPEEARIVKEPLVVKDGYAYVSDKPGLGVELLVDDLSALAKKFST
;
A
#
# COMPACT_ATOMS: atom_id res chain seq x y z
N MET A 1 -9.18 28.54 23.71
CA MET A 1 -9.42 28.12 22.30
C MET A 1 -8.86 26.73 22.16
N GLY A 2 -9.53 25.82 21.45
CA GLY A 2 -9.00 24.49 21.19
C GLY A 2 -7.79 24.55 20.25
N VAL A 3 -7.04 23.45 20.17
CA VAL A 3 -5.94 23.30 19.21
C VAL A 3 -6.48 23.35 17.79
N VAL A 4 -5.85 24.13 16.91
CA VAL A 4 -6.24 24.25 15.50
C VAL A 4 -5.03 24.01 14.59
N ILE A 5 -5.30 23.70 13.34
CA ILE A 5 -4.25 23.65 12.30
C ILE A 5 -3.76 25.07 12.05
N ASP A 6 -2.48 25.30 12.36
CA ASP A 6 -1.83 26.60 12.15
C ASP A 6 -1.23 26.70 10.75
N LYS A 7 -0.60 25.62 10.27
CA LYS A 7 0.10 25.59 8.99
C LYS A 7 0.01 24.22 8.32
N VAL A 8 -0.12 24.23 6.99
CA VAL A 8 0.00 23.05 6.14
C VAL A 8 1.02 23.35 5.05
N GLU A 9 2.02 22.50 4.95
CA GLU A 9 3.09 22.60 3.94
C GLU A 9 3.16 21.33 3.11
N ALA A 10 3.51 21.47 1.85
CA ALA A 10 3.70 20.32 0.95
C ALA A 10 4.88 20.55 0.02
N VAL A 11 5.66 19.50 -0.21
CA VAL A 11 6.77 19.48 -1.16
C VAL A 11 6.76 18.20 -1.97
N LEU A 12 7.18 18.31 -3.23
CA LEU A 12 7.44 17.17 -4.09
C LEU A 12 8.94 16.84 -4.01
N VAL A 13 9.25 15.57 -3.77
CA VAL A 13 10.63 15.07 -3.73
C VAL A 13 10.78 13.86 -4.66
N HIS A 14 11.98 13.72 -5.25
CA HIS A 14 12.33 12.62 -6.14
C HIS A 14 13.31 11.68 -5.43
N LEU A 15 12.80 10.66 -4.78
CA LEU A 15 13.61 9.73 -4.02
C LEU A 15 14.30 8.72 -4.95
N PRO A 16 15.63 8.63 -4.95
CA PRO A 16 16.34 7.62 -5.73
C PRO A 16 15.94 6.22 -5.29
N ARG A 17 15.82 5.30 -6.26
CA ARG A 17 15.52 3.90 -6.03
C ARG A 17 16.70 3.02 -6.43
N ARG A 18 16.83 1.87 -5.79
CA ARG A 18 17.85 0.87 -6.17
C ARG A 18 17.57 0.29 -7.56
N ARG A 19 18.55 -0.43 -8.13
CA ARG A 19 18.43 -1.18 -9.39
C ARG A 19 18.11 -0.32 -10.61
N GLU A 20 18.71 0.87 -10.72
CA GLU A 20 18.57 1.77 -11.89
C GLU A 20 17.11 2.15 -12.25
N MET A 21 16.21 2.00 -11.29
CA MET A 21 14.84 2.45 -11.47
C MET A 21 14.77 3.98 -11.46
N ARG A 22 13.82 4.55 -12.21
CA ARG A 22 13.55 6.00 -12.15
C ARG A 22 13.28 6.41 -10.70
N PRO A 23 13.75 7.60 -10.28
CA PRO A 23 13.39 8.15 -8.96
C PRO A 23 11.88 8.13 -8.75
N ALA A 24 11.46 7.88 -7.51
CA ALA A 24 10.05 7.89 -7.16
C ALA A 24 9.62 9.32 -6.79
N GLU A 25 8.58 9.83 -7.44
CA GLU A 25 7.94 11.07 -7.04
C GLU A 25 7.13 10.84 -5.76
N ASN A 26 7.41 11.65 -4.73
CA ASN A 26 6.70 11.58 -3.46
C ASN A 26 6.25 12.97 -3.04
N LEU A 27 4.96 13.13 -2.76
CA LEU A 27 4.43 14.33 -2.10
C LEU A 27 4.51 14.12 -0.60
N ILE A 28 5.23 14.97 0.09
CA ILE A 28 5.30 15.02 1.53
C ILE A 28 4.45 16.18 2.01
N VAL A 29 3.51 15.89 2.92
CA VAL A 29 2.66 16.87 3.56
C VAL A 29 3.01 16.94 5.04
N GLN A 30 3.20 18.14 5.56
CA GLN A 30 3.40 18.41 6.98
C GLN A 30 2.29 19.34 7.47
N ILE A 31 1.65 18.96 8.57
CA ILE A 31 0.61 19.72 9.22
C ILE A 31 1.10 20.12 10.60
N ARG A 32 1.09 21.42 10.91
CA ARG A 32 1.45 21.97 12.21
C ARG A 32 0.20 22.43 12.93
N SER A 33 0.04 22.05 14.19
CA SER A 33 -0.99 22.57 15.08
C SER A 33 -0.53 23.83 15.80
N SER A 34 -1.48 24.59 16.34
CA SER A 34 -1.21 25.85 17.06
C SER A 34 -0.41 25.68 18.36
N ASP A 35 -0.32 24.48 18.91
CA ASP A 35 0.53 24.11 20.03
C ASP A 35 1.91 23.56 19.59
N GLY A 36 2.20 23.58 18.29
CA GLY A 36 3.51 23.26 17.73
C GLY A 36 3.72 21.78 17.37
N VAL A 37 2.73 20.89 17.56
CA VAL A 37 2.85 19.49 17.17
C VAL A 37 2.88 19.37 15.65
N LEU A 38 3.74 18.49 15.13
CA LEU A 38 3.92 18.25 13.70
C LEU A 38 3.43 16.85 13.32
N GLY A 39 2.48 16.78 12.40
CA GLY A 39 2.08 15.55 11.73
C GLY A 39 2.65 15.49 10.31
N VAL A 40 3.07 14.30 9.89
CA VAL A 40 3.64 14.06 8.56
C VAL A 40 2.86 12.97 7.84
N GLY A 41 2.64 13.20 6.54
CA GLY A 41 2.05 12.21 5.64
C GLY A 41 2.73 12.25 4.29
N CYS A 42 2.55 11.22 3.53
CA CYS A 42 3.16 11.11 2.23
C CYS A 42 2.30 10.31 1.26
N CYS A 43 2.45 10.58 -0.02
CA CYS A 43 1.99 9.71 -1.09
C CYS A 43 3.03 9.64 -2.20
N GLN A 44 3.26 8.43 -2.69
CA GLN A 44 4.07 8.20 -3.88
C GLN A 44 3.18 8.25 -5.11
N TYR A 45 3.68 8.85 -6.18
CA TYR A 45 2.96 8.98 -7.44
C TYR A 45 3.54 8.10 -8.53
N GLU A 46 2.64 7.49 -9.27
CA GLU A 46 2.90 6.87 -10.56
C GLU A 46 1.76 7.28 -11.51
N PRO A 47 2.05 7.67 -12.77
CA PRO A 47 1.02 8.18 -13.71
C PRO A 47 -0.21 7.27 -13.86
N ARG A 48 -0.01 5.95 -13.74
CA ARG A 48 -1.11 4.96 -13.79
C ARG A 48 -2.12 5.05 -12.65
N PHE A 49 -1.85 5.86 -11.62
CA PHE A 49 -2.77 6.06 -10.49
C PHE A 49 -3.70 7.25 -10.69
N GLY A 50 -3.68 7.87 -11.88
CA GLY A 50 -4.61 8.92 -12.25
C GLY A 50 -4.29 10.29 -11.68
N GLU A 51 -3.13 10.47 -11.05
CA GLU A 51 -2.64 11.74 -10.54
C GLU A 51 -1.12 11.82 -10.68
N THR A 52 -0.59 12.99 -10.99
CA THR A 52 0.85 13.26 -11.07
C THR A 52 1.35 14.05 -9.87
N GLY A 53 2.62 13.93 -9.53
CA GLY A 53 3.20 14.64 -8.39
C GLY A 53 3.04 16.16 -8.46
N PRO A 54 3.33 16.83 -9.60
CA PRO A 54 3.10 18.27 -9.75
C PRO A 54 1.65 18.71 -9.58
N GLU A 55 0.70 17.94 -10.14
CA GLU A 55 -0.74 18.16 -9.97
C GLU A 55 -1.15 18.04 -8.50
N ALA A 56 -0.72 16.99 -7.84
CA ALA A 56 -0.96 16.76 -6.43
C ALA A 56 -0.44 17.90 -5.53
N LEU A 57 0.78 18.37 -5.82
CA LEU A 57 1.36 19.51 -5.10
C LEU A 57 0.53 20.78 -5.27
N LEU A 58 0.06 21.05 -6.49
CA LEU A 58 -0.81 22.18 -6.80
C LEU A 58 -2.14 22.06 -6.05
N VAL A 59 -2.79 20.89 -6.12
CA VAL A 59 -4.08 20.63 -5.46
C VAL A 59 -3.97 20.84 -3.95
N VAL A 60 -2.92 20.31 -3.33
CA VAL A 60 -2.73 20.50 -1.88
C VAL A 60 -2.51 21.96 -1.55
N LYS A 61 -1.61 22.67 -2.25
CA LYS A 61 -1.25 24.05 -1.92
C LYS A 61 -2.39 25.03 -2.16
N GLU A 62 -3.03 24.96 -3.31
CA GLU A 62 -4.02 25.95 -3.72
C GLU A 62 -5.43 25.65 -3.18
N HIS A 63 -5.74 24.37 -2.94
CA HIS A 63 -7.10 23.99 -2.61
C HIS A 63 -7.25 23.37 -1.23
N TYR A 64 -6.35 22.48 -0.78
CA TYR A 64 -6.54 21.82 0.50
C TYR A 64 -6.06 22.68 1.68
N VAL A 65 -4.97 23.41 1.53
CA VAL A 65 -4.46 24.31 2.59
C VAL A 65 -5.51 25.29 3.07
N PRO A 66 -6.23 26.05 2.21
CA PRO A 66 -7.27 26.99 2.68
C PRO A 66 -8.44 26.32 3.40
N LEU A 67 -8.73 25.03 3.09
CA LEU A 67 -9.84 24.29 3.71
C LEU A 67 -9.45 23.67 5.06
N LEU A 68 -8.15 23.52 5.34
CA LEU A 68 -7.65 22.83 6.53
C LEU A 68 -7.16 23.81 7.60
N VAL A 69 -6.57 24.95 7.22
CA VAL A 69 -6.07 25.94 8.19
C VAL A 69 -7.20 26.47 9.06
N LYS A 70 -6.95 26.55 10.37
CA LYS A 70 -7.90 26.89 11.46
C LYS A 70 -8.92 25.80 11.80
N GLU A 71 -8.93 24.67 11.11
CA GLU A 71 -9.75 23.53 11.51
C GLU A 71 -9.16 22.81 12.73
N ASP A 72 -10.01 22.08 13.46
CA ASP A 72 -9.57 21.20 14.54
C ASP A 72 -8.88 19.94 13.95
N PRO A 73 -7.58 19.72 14.21
CA PRO A 73 -6.83 18.59 13.64
C PRO A 73 -7.32 17.22 14.12
N LEU A 74 -8.09 17.17 15.20
CA LEU A 74 -8.62 15.90 15.73
C LEU A 74 -9.86 15.42 14.98
N ASN A 75 -10.53 16.30 14.22
CA ASN A 75 -11.75 16.02 13.47
C ASN A 75 -11.46 15.56 12.04
N ILE A 76 -10.67 14.46 11.89
CA ILE A 76 -10.18 13.97 10.60
C ILE A 76 -11.32 13.72 9.61
N GLU A 77 -12.41 13.07 10.04
CA GLU A 77 -13.54 12.77 9.15
C GLU A 77 -14.17 14.04 8.57
N SER A 78 -14.35 15.06 9.38
CA SER A 78 -14.88 16.35 8.92
C SER A 78 -13.93 17.04 7.94
N ALA A 79 -12.63 17.05 8.24
CA ALA A 79 -11.61 17.62 7.36
C ALA A 79 -11.60 16.91 6.00
N MET A 80 -11.54 15.57 5.99
CA MET A 80 -11.53 14.80 4.75
C MET A 80 -12.82 14.91 3.95
N ALA A 81 -13.98 15.01 4.62
CA ALA A 81 -15.26 15.23 3.94
C ALA A 81 -15.32 16.59 3.23
N LYS A 82 -14.68 17.65 3.78
CA LYS A 82 -14.55 18.94 3.11
C LYS A 82 -13.74 18.81 1.81
N LEU A 83 -12.60 18.09 1.87
CA LEU A 83 -11.77 17.84 0.70
C LEU A 83 -12.51 17.02 -0.37
N ASP A 84 -13.25 15.98 0.05
CA ASP A 84 -14.04 15.15 -0.86
C ASP A 84 -15.17 15.93 -1.56
N ARG A 85 -15.78 16.85 -0.84
CA ARG A 85 -16.85 17.70 -1.39
C ARG A 85 -16.31 18.75 -2.36
N PHE A 86 -15.10 19.25 -2.11
CA PHE A 86 -14.49 20.30 -2.93
C PHE A 86 -13.95 19.75 -4.25
N ILE A 87 -13.14 18.69 -4.19
CA ILE A 87 -12.63 17.98 -5.37
C ILE A 87 -12.91 16.49 -5.16
N PRO A 88 -13.81 15.89 -5.93
CA PRO A 88 -13.94 14.43 -6.01
C PRO A 88 -12.60 13.81 -6.47
N ASP A 89 -12.39 12.53 -6.23
CA ASP A 89 -11.17 11.81 -6.59
C ASP A 89 -9.90 12.37 -5.92
N HIS A 90 -8.79 12.53 -6.65
CA HIS A 90 -7.49 12.92 -6.10
C HIS A 90 -7.13 12.15 -4.82
N LEU A 91 -7.39 10.83 -4.81
CA LEU A 91 -7.22 9.98 -3.65
C LEU A 91 -5.78 9.95 -3.12
N PRO A 92 -4.74 9.94 -3.97
CA PRO A 92 -3.35 9.98 -3.51
C PRO A 92 -3.02 11.27 -2.72
N SER A 93 -3.40 12.45 -3.22
CA SER A 93 -3.21 13.72 -2.50
C SER A 93 -3.95 13.73 -1.16
N LYS A 94 -5.18 13.21 -1.14
CA LYS A 94 -5.97 13.09 0.10
C LYS A 94 -5.34 12.12 1.08
N ALA A 95 -4.74 11.03 0.59
CA ALA A 95 -4.04 10.08 1.44
C ALA A 95 -2.87 10.73 2.18
N ALA A 96 -2.08 11.56 1.50
CA ALA A 96 -0.98 12.29 2.15
C ALA A 96 -1.49 13.19 3.28
N VAL A 97 -2.62 13.88 3.08
CA VAL A 97 -3.25 14.72 4.11
C VAL A 97 -3.84 13.87 5.25
N ASP A 98 -4.57 12.81 4.92
CA ASP A 98 -5.18 11.91 5.91
C ASP A 98 -4.13 11.27 6.83
N ILE A 99 -3.04 10.78 6.25
CA ILE A 99 -1.91 10.21 7.00
C ILE A 99 -1.28 11.25 7.92
N ALA A 100 -1.07 12.49 7.43
CA ALA A 100 -0.54 13.59 8.24
C ALA A 100 -1.46 13.96 9.41
N LEU A 101 -2.77 13.98 9.19
CA LEU A 101 -3.75 14.23 10.24
C LEU A 101 -3.78 13.10 11.30
N HIS A 102 -3.67 11.85 10.88
CA HIS A 102 -3.59 10.72 11.81
C HIS A 102 -2.28 10.76 12.63
N ASP A 103 -1.16 11.07 12.00
CA ASP A 103 0.11 11.24 12.69
C ASP A 103 0.04 12.39 13.71
N LEU A 104 -0.47 13.55 13.31
CA LEU A 104 -0.67 14.70 14.19
C LEU A 104 -1.59 14.36 15.37
N LYS A 105 -2.75 13.74 15.10
CA LYS A 105 -3.70 13.32 16.13
C LYS A 105 -3.09 12.33 17.11
N GLY A 106 -2.35 11.32 16.61
CA GLY A 106 -1.65 10.36 17.45
C GLY A 106 -0.62 11.02 18.36
N LYS A 107 0.18 11.94 17.83
CA LYS A 107 1.16 12.72 18.60
C LYS A 107 0.51 13.65 19.62
N THR A 108 -0.55 14.35 19.26
CA THR A 108 -1.32 15.22 20.17
C THR A 108 -1.92 14.43 21.33
N LEU A 109 -2.41 13.22 21.08
CA LEU A 109 -3.00 12.35 22.11
C LEU A 109 -1.98 11.48 22.82
N GLY A 110 -0.72 11.47 22.40
CA GLY A 110 0.35 10.64 22.98
C GLY A 110 0.20 9.15 22.68
N VAL A 111 -0.50 8.78 21.58
CA VAL A 111 -0.77 7.38 21.23
C VAL A 111 -0.31 7.06 19.79
N PRO A 112 0.14 5.82 19.52
CA PRO A 112 0.38 5.35 18.17
C PRO A 112 -0.88 5.37 17.29
N VAL A 113 -0.70 5.52 15.96
CA VAL A 113 -1.81 5.59 14.99
C VAL A 113 -2.70 4.34 15.02
N TYR A 114 -2.16 3.15 15.25
CA TYR A 114 -2.98 1.94 15.32
C TYR A 114 -4.05 2.01 16.43
N HIS A 115 -3.82 2.76 17.51
CA HIS A 115 -4.85 2.99 18.54
C HIS A 115 -6.03 3.81 18.02
N LEU A 116 -5.79 4.73 17.09
CA LEU A 116 -6.86 5.50 16.43
C LEU A 116 -7.66 4.63 15.45
N LEU A 117 -7.12 3.48 15.03
CA LEU A 117 -7.71 2.56 14.06
C LEU A 117 -8.36 1.31 14.70
N GLY A 118 -8.36 1.19 16.03
CA GLY A 118 -9.01 0.08 16.72
C GLY A 118 -8.15 -0.62 17.77
N GLY A 119 -6.88 -0.21 17.92
CA GLY A 119 -5.94 -0.78 18.90
C GLY A 119 -4.94 -1.77 18.29
N LEU A 120 -4.06 -2.30 19.12
CA LEU A 120 -3.02 -3.23 18.71
C LEU A 120 -3.59 -4.67 18.63
N ALA A 121 -3.80 -5.16 17.43
CA ALA A 121 -4.20 -6.55 17.19
C ALA A 121 -2.97 -7.49 17.04
N ARG A 122 -1.80 -6.95 16.67
CA ARG A 122 -0.54 -7.69 16.55
C ARG A 122 0.69 -6.79 16.68
N GLU A 123 1.72 -7.27 17.36
CA GLU A 123 2.97 -6.54 17.61
C GLU A 123 3.92 -6.52 16.41
N LYS A 124 3.72 -7.44 15.46
CA LYS A 124 4.48 -7.53 14.22
C LYS A 124 3.59 -7.95 13.05
N VAL A 125 3.85 -7.38 11.90
CA VAL A 125 3.13 -7.64 10.65
C VAL A 125 4.01 -8.50 9.75
N GLN A 126 3.49 -9.64 9.31
CA GLN A 126 4.18 -10.46 8.32
C GLN A 126 4.24 -9.70 6.99
N LEU A 127 5.41 -9.72 6.37
CA LEU A 127 5.63 -9.11 5.07
C LEU A 127 5.69 -10.16 3.96
N LEU A 128 5.20 -9.77 2.81
CA LEU A 128 5.51 -10.42 1.56
C LEU A 128 7.00 -10.21 1.25
N ALA A 129 7.68 -11.22 0.74
CA ALA A 129 9.05 -11.05 0.25
C ALA A 129 9.08 -9.98 -0.85
N PRO A 130 10.19 -9.23 -0.96
CA PRO A 130 10.37 -8.32 -2.07
C PRO A 130 10.12 -9.00 -3.40
N GLN A 131 9.66 -8.20 -4.38
CA GLN A 131 9.31 -8.71 -5.69
C GLN A 131 10.45 -9.54 -6.29
N ILE A 132 10.15 -10.78 -6.63
CA ILE A 132 11.07 -11.67 -7.31
C ILE A 132 11.24 -11.23 -8.76
N SER A 133 12.49 -11.16 -9.20
CA SER A 133 12.87 -10.70 -10.54
C SER A 133 12.23 -11.59 -11.62
N ARG A 134 11.84 -10.99 -12.75
CA ARG A 134 11.30 -11.73 -13.89
C ARG A 134 12.43 -12.28 -14.76
N VAL A 135 13.04 -13.33 -14.27
CA VAL A 135 14.14 -14.08 -14.91
C VAL A 135 13.65 -15.49 -15.29
N SER A 136 14.54 -16.39 -15.62
CA SER A 136 14.15 -17.77 -15.92
C SER A 136 13.47 -18.46 -14.72
N PRO A 137 12.60 -19.47 -14.93
CA PRO A 137 11.92 -20.18 -13.84
C PRO A 137 12.87 -20.70 -12.75
N LYS A 138 14.02 -21.25 -13.13
CA LYS A 138 15.03 -21.75 -12.18
C LYS A 138 15.70 -20.66 -11.37
N GLU A 139 15.99 -19.52 -11.99
CA GLU A 139 16.56 -18.37 -11.28
C GLU A 139 15.54 -17.75 -10.31
N GLN A 140 14.26 -17.70 -10.69
CA GLN A 140 13.19 -17.29 -9.79
C GLN A 140 13.06 -18.22 -8.58
N ALA A 141 13.14 -19.53 -8.80
CA ALA A 141 13.13 -20.51 -7.72
C ALA A 141 14.30 -20.31 -6.76
N LYS A 142 15.49 -20.04 -7.28
CA LYS A 142 16.67 -19.71 -6.47
C LYS A 142 16.49 -18.43 -5.66
N GLU A 143 15.98 -17.36 -6.29
CA GLU A 143 15.70 -16.09 -5.57
C GLU A 143 14.63 -16.28 -4.50
N ALA A 144 13.57 -17.03 -4.78
CA ALA A 144 12.53 -17.38 -3.82
C ALA A 144 13.09 -18.11 -2.59
N THR A 145 13.96 -19.10 -2.80
CA THR A 145 14.64 -19.83 -1.72
C THR A 145 15.47 -18.89 -0.84
N GLN A 146 16.20 -17.95 -1.41
CA GLN A 146 16.98 -16.97 -0.65
C GLN A 146 16.10 -16.10 0.26
N TRP A 147 14.88 -15.74 -0.18
CA TRP A 147 13.95 -14.99 0.67
C TRP A 147 13.37 -15.85 1.79
N VAL A 148 13.09 -17.12 1.51
CA VAL A 148 12.62 -18.07 2.55
C VAL A 148 13.69 -18.29 3.61
N GLU A 149 14.96 -18.39 3.23
CA GLU A 149 16.10 -18.48 4.15
C GLU A 149 16.24 -17.22 5.03
N LYS A 150 15.85 -16.04 4.52
CA LYS A 150 15.79 -14.78 5.29
C LYS A 150 14.54 -14.63 6.17
N GLY A 151 13.74 -15.69 6.31
CA GLY A 151 12.59 -15.72 7.21
C GLY A 151 11.23 -15.38 6.56
N PHE A 152 11.19 -15.00 5.28
CA PHE A 152 9.93 -14.74 4.60
C PHE A 152 9.13 -16.04 4.39
N ARG A 153 7.81 -15.95 4.53
CA ARG A 153 6.90 -17.10 4.38
C ARG A 153 5.77 -16.82 3.38
N ALA A 154 5.80 -15.69 2.70
CA ALA A 154 4.92 -15.34 1.59
C ALA A 154 5.75 -14.71 0.48
N ILE A 155 5.52 -15.14 -0.75
CA ILE A 155 6.22 -14.67 -1.94
C ILE A 155 5.23 -14.38 -3.06
N LYS A 156 5.57 -13.46 -3.96
CA LYS A 156 4.76 -13.15 -5.14
C LYS A 156 5.59 -13.22 -6.41
N LEU A 157 5.10 -13.97 -7.38
CA LEU A 157 5.71 -14.12 -8.69
C LEU A 157 5.00 -13.21 -9.70
N ARG A 158 5.76 -12.57 -10.56
CA ARG A 158 5.23 -11.90 -11.73
C ARG A 158 5.07 -12.89 -12.86
N VAL A 159 3.86 -12.98 -13.40
CA VAL A 159 3.51 -13.79 -14.59
C VAL A 159 2.95 -12.88 -15.70
N GLY A 160 2.58 -13.46 -16.84
CA GLY A 160 2.16 -12.68 -18.00
C GLY A 160 3.35 -12.17 -18.84
N GLY A 161 3.13 -11.75 -20.11
CA GLY A 161 4.16 -11.30 -21.04
C GLY A 161 4.97 -12.42 -21.68
N SER A 162 4.64 -13.67 -21.39
CA SER A 162 5.10 -14.90 -22.06
C SER A 162 3.87 -15.78 -22.34
N ASN A 163 4.08 -17.00 -22.78
CA ASN A 163 2.97 -17.93 -22.91
C ASN A 163 2.56 -18.52 -21.54
N VAL A 164 1.34 -19.03 -21.47
CA VAL A 164 0.77 -19.60 -20.24
C VAL A 164 1.61 -20.79 -19.71
N GLU A 165 2.23 -21.54 -20.59
CA GLU A 165 3.06 -22.70 -20.24
C GLU A 165 4.31 -22.29 -19.47
N GLU A 166 4.95 -21.21 -19.87
CA GLU A 166 6.12 -20.67 -19.15
C GLU A 166 5.72 -20.14 -17.77
N ASP A 167 4.57 -19.47 -17.66
CA ASP A 167 4.08 -19.00 -16.37
C ASP A 167 3.76 -20.16 -15.41
N ILE A 168 3.23 -21.27 -15.92
CA ILE A 168 3.01 -22.50 -15.14
C ILE A 168 4.33 -23.10 -14.67
N GLU A 169 5.31 -23.19 -15.57
CA GLU A 169 6.63 -23.74 -15.22
C GLU A 169 7.33 -22.88 -14.15
N ARG A 170 7.19 -21.54 -14.19
CA ARG A 170 7.66 -20.65 -13.14
C ARG A 170 7.09 -21.00 -11.77
N VAL A 171 5.77 -21.15 -11.71
CA VAL A 171 5.08 -21.48 -10.46
C VAL A 171 5.51 -22.85 -9.95
N LYS A 172 5.60 -23.84 -10.84
CA LYS A 172 6.02 -25.21 -10.54
C LYS A 172 7.43 -25.26 -9.97
N GLU A 173 8.40 -24.62 -10.62
CA GLU A 173 9.80 -24.59 -10.17
C GLU A 173 9.91 -23.91 -8.80
N VAL A 174 9.21 -22.79 -8.59
CA VAL A 174 9.24 -22.10 -7.32
C VAL A 174 8.57 -22.93 -6.23
N ARG A 175 7.38 -23.52 -6.49
CA ARG A 175 6.69 -24.35 -5.51
C ARG A 175 7.54 -25.57 -5.10
N HIS A 176 8.20 -26.18 -6.06
CA HIS A 176 9.11 -27.29 -5.79
C HIS A 176 10.29 -26.86 -4.90
N ALA A 177 10.85 -25.69 -5.14
CA ALA A 177 11.99 -25.19 -4.40
C ALA A 177 11.67 -24.73 -2.96
N VAL A 178 10.52 -24.08 -2.75
CA VAL A 178 10.18 -23.49 -1.44
C VAL A 178 9.27 -24.39 -0.57
N GLY A 179 8.69 -25.45 -1.14
CA GLY A 179 7.79 -26.36 -0.44
C GLY A 179 6.40 -25.78 -0.17
N ASN A 180 5.51 -26.56 0.46
CA ASN A 180 4.10 -26.21 0.63
C ASN A 180 3.82 -25.27 1.82
N SER A 181 4.79 -25.08 2.73
CA SER A 181 4.64 -24.18 3.88
C SER A 181 4.75 -22.70 3.53
N VAL A 182 5.21 -22.38 2.32
CA VAL A 182 5.36 -21.00 1.85
C VAL A 182 4.14 -20.61 1.03
N GLU A 183 3.52 -19.48 1.40
CA GLU A 183 2.43 -18.89 0.64
C GLU A 183 2.96 -18.34 -0.70
N ILE A 184 2.40 -18.79 -1.80
CA ILE A 184 2.73 -18.27 -3.13
C ILE A 184 1.52 -17.51 -3.68
N ARG A 185 1.75 -16.28 -4.11
CA ARG A 185 0.84 -15.43 -4.87
C ARG A 185 1.41 -15.22 -6.26
N ILE A 186 0.56 -15.01 -7.24
CA ILE A 186 1.02 -14.56 -8.56
C ILE A 186 0.30 -13.27 -8.94
N ASP A 187 0.98 -12.46 -9.74
CA ASP A 187 0.45 -11.20 -10.27
C ASP A 187 0.65 -11.18 -11.78
N ALA A 188 -0.45 -11.20 -12.51
CA ALA A 188 -0.46 -11.18 -13.97
C ALA A 188 -0.42 -9.77 -14.57
N ASN A 189 -0.51 -8.72 -13.73
CA ASN A 189 -0.45 -7.32 -14.18
C ASN A 189 -1.38 -7.01 -15.36
N GLU A 190 -2.61 -7.51 -15.33
CA GLU A 190 -3.64 -7.25 -16.35
C GLU A 190 -3.27 -7.77 -17.76
N TYR A 191 -2.38 -8.76 -17.84
CA TYR A 191 -1.78 -9.18 -19.12
C TYR A 191 -2.68 -10.08 -19.97
N HIS A 192 -3.51 -10.93 -19.37
CA HIS A 192 -4.26 -11.94 -20.12
C HIS A 192 -5.60 -11.42 -20.60
N ASP A 193 -6.16 -12.10 -21.60
CA ASP A 193 -7.58 -12.08 -21.92
C ASP A 193 -8.34 -13.07 -20.99
N PRO A 194 -9.68 -12.96 -20.89
CA PRO A 194 -10.46 -13.82 -19.99
C PRO A 194 -10.34 -15.32 -20.28
N VAL A 195 -10.16 -15.72 -21.55
CA VAL A 195 -10.04 -17.13 -21.95
C VAL A 195 -8.69 -17.69 -21.49
N SER A 196 -7.62 -16.94 -21.74
CA SER A 196 -6.26 -17.29 -21.30
C SER A 196 -6.14 -17.33 -19.78
N ALA A 197 -6.77 -16.37 -19.07
CA ALA A 197 -6.81 -16.33 -17.62
C ALA A 197 -7.52 -17.55 -17.01
N VAL A 198 -8.65 -17.99 -17.56
CA VAL A 198 -9.33 -19.22 -17.12
C VAL A 198 -8.46 -20.46 -17.34
N LYS A 199 -7.75 -20.54 -18.48
CA LYS A 199 -6.81 -21.65 -18.73
C LYS A 199 -5.66 -21.65 -17.73
N LEU A 200 -5.08 -20.47 -17.46
CA LEU A 200 -3.99 -20.31 -16.49
C LEU A 200 -4.45 -20.76 -15.09
N THR A 201 -5.55 -20.21 -14.57
CA THR A 201 -6.04 -20.53 -13.21
C THR A 201 -6.33 -22.02 -13.05
N LYS A 202 -6.91 -22.66 -14.07
CA LYS A 202 -7.19 -24.10 -14.04
C LYS A 202 -5.91 -24.96 -13.99
N LYS A 203 -4.88 -24.57 -14.74
CA LYS A 203 -3.60 -25.30 -14.73
C LYS A 203 -2.77 -25.05 -13.47
N LEU A 204 -3.05 -23.96 -12.76
CA LEU A 204 -2.37 -23.59 -11.51
C LEU A 204 -2.98 -24.23 -10.26
N GLU A 205 -4.15 -24.86 -10.35
CA GLU A 205 -4.83 -25.52 -9.22
C GLU A 205 -3.90 -26.44 -8.41
N PRO A 206 -3.06 -27.33 -9.03
CA PRO A 206 -2.22 -28.26 -8.28
C PRO A 206 -1.12 -27.60 -7.41
N PHE A 207 -0.87 -26.31 -7.59
CA PHE A 207 0.20 -25.60 -6.88
C PHE A 207 -0.25 -24.84 -5.63
N GLU A 208 -1.52 -24.97 -5.24
CA GLU A 208 -2.08 -24.41 -3.99
C GLU A 208 -1.68 -22.94 -3.77
N LEU A 209 -1.93 -22.10 -4.79
CA LEU A 209 -1.66 -20.68 -4.71
C LEU A 209 -2.65 -19.99 -3.78
N ALA A 210 -2.21 -18.93 -3.07
CA ALA A 210 -3.09 -18.11 -2.27
C ALA A 210 -4.12 -17.38 -3.15
N TRP A 211 -3.67 -16.82 -4.26
CA TRP A 211 -4.50 -16.19 -5.30
C TRP A 211 -3.72 -15.83 -6.57
N VAL A 212 -4.50 -15.48 -7.60
CA VAL A 212 -4.03 -14.83 -8.83
C VAL A 212 -4.49 -13.39 -8.81
N GLU A 213 -3.55 -12.44 -8.77
CA GLU A 213 -3.80 -11.00 -8.80
C GLU A 213 -3.90 -10.50 -10.24
N ASP A 214 -4.89 -9.64 -10.49
CA ASP A 214 -5.11 -8.90 -11.74
C ASP A 214 -4.88 -9.76 -13.00
N PRO A 215 -5.62 -10.88 -13.19
CA PRO A 215 -5.44 -11.75 -14.34
C PRO A 215 -5.72 -11.07 -15.67
N ILE A 216 -6.65 -10.11 -15.70
CA ILE A 216 -7.09 -9.34 -16.86
C ILE A 216 -7.16 -7.84 -16.53
N PRO A 217 -7.36 -6.96 -17.53
CA PRO A 217 -7.54 -5.53 -17.28
C PRO A 217 -8.64 -5.22 -16.26
N SER A 218 -8.34 -4.35 -15.30
CA SER A 218 -9.20 -4.02 -14.14
C SER A 218 -10.52 -3.35 -14.50
N TRP A 219 -10.66 -2.80 -15.71
CA TRP A 219 -11.93 -2.26 -16.20
C TRP A 219 -12.95 -3.35 -16.57
N ASP A 220 -12.52 -4.60 -16.83
CA ASP A 220 -13.39 -5.71 -17.23
C ASP A 220 -13.89 -6.50 -16.00
N LEU A 221 -14.80 -5.88 -15.24
CA LEU A 221 -15.35 -6.48 -14.02
C LEU A 221 -16.20 -7.75 -14.31
N GLU A 222 -16.85 -7.83 -15.45
CA GLU A 222 -17.62 -9.01 -15.86
C GLU A 222 -16.69 -10.17 -16.23
N GLY A 223 -15.56 -9.85 -16.85
CA GLY A 223 -14.47 -10.79 -17.08
C GLY A 223 -13.91 -11.36 -15.78
N PHE A 224 -13.69 -10.52 -14.77
CA PHE A 224 -13.28 -10.97 -13.41
C PHE A 224 -14.30 -11.94 -12.82
N ALA A 225 -15.60 -11.60 -12.82
CA ALA A 225 -16.67 -12.47 -12.33
C ALA A 225 -16.70 -13.82 -13.09
N THR A 226 -16.51 -13.79 -14.41
CA THR A 226 -16.43 -14.98 -15.25
C THR A 226 -15.23 -15.86 -14.89
N ILE A 227 -14.04 -15.28 -14.72
CA ILE A 227 -12.83 -16.01 -14.33
C ILE A 227 -13.03 -16.62 -12.96
N ARG A 228 -13.43 -15.83 -11.97
CA ARG A 228 -13.66 -16.30 -10.61
C ARG A 228 -14.63 -17.47 -10.53
N SER A 229 -15.74 -17.43 -11.30
CA SER A 229 -16.73 -18.51 -11.33
C SER A 229 -16.19 -19.84 -11.88
N LYS A 230 -15.08 -19.82 -12.62
CA LYS A 230 -14.47 -20.98 -13.29
C LYS A 230 -13.11 -21.36 -12.71
N ALA A 231 -12.53 -20.51 -11.88
CA ALA A 231 -11.23 -20.74 -11.27
C ALA A 231 -11.34 -21.56 -9.98
N TYR A 232 -10.38 -22.47 -9.78
CA TYR A 232 -10.18 -23.15 -8.49
C TYR A 232 -9.18 -22.44 -7.58
N VAL A 233 -8.39 -21.51 -8.16
CA VAL A 233 -7.49 -20.63 -7.42
C VAL A 233 -8.21 -19.33 -7.13
N PRO A 234 -8.18 -18.80 -5.90
CA PRO A 234 -8.80 -17.52 -5.57
C PRO A 234 -8.30 -16.38 -6.46
N ILE A 235 -9.17 -15.42 -6.74
CA ILE A 235 -8.88 -14.26 -7.59
C ILE A 235 -8.76 -13.01 -6.73
N GLU A 236 -7.66 -12.27 -6.88
CA GLU A 236 -7.44 -10.96 -6.25
C GLU A 236 -7.65 -9.83 -7.24
N PHE A 237 -8.40 -8.81 -6.79
CA PHE A 237 -8.48 -7.52 -7.47
C PHE A 237 -7.49 -6.54 -6.81
N GLY A 238 -6.38 -6.28 -7.50
CA GLY A 238 -5.23 -5.51 -7.00
C GLY A 238 -5.32 -3.99 -7.23
N GLN A 239 -6.30 -3.52 -8.01
CA GLN A 239 -6.46 -2.12 -8.41
C GLN A 239 -7.51 -1.36 -7.60
N LEU A 240 -7.89 -1.87 -6.43
CA LEU A 240 -8.93 -1.27 -5.61
C LEU A 240 -8.59 0.19 -5.23
N GLY A 241 -9.50 1.11 -5.58
CA GLY A 241 -9.41 2.53 -5.24
C GLY A 241 -10.30 2.92 -4.07
N THR A 242 -11.54 2.44 -4.03
CA THR A 242 -12.54 2.89 -3.06
C THR A 242 -13.34 1.75 -2.41
N ALA A 243 -13.90 2.04 -1.23
CA ALA A 243 -14.84 1.14 -0.56
C ALA A 243 -16.11 0.88 -1.39
N SER A 244 -16.57 1.87 -2.16
CA SER A 244 -17.74 1.73 -3.04
C SER A 244 -17.45 0.81 -4.22
N GLU A 245 -16.26 0.90 -4.80
CA GLU A 245 -15.79 -0.03 -5.84
C GLU A 245 -15.72 -1.46 -5.30
N MET A 246 -15.15 -1.63 -4.12
CA MET A 246 -15.11 -2.93 -3.46
C MET A 246 -16.49 -3.55 -3.26
N LEU A 247 -17.45 -2.77 -2.78
CA LEU A 247 -18.83 -3.23 -2.61
C LEU A 247 -19.47 -3.65 -3.94
N ARG A 248 -19.17 -2.93 -5.03
CA ARG A 248 -19.61 -3.29 -6.38
C ARG A 248 -19.02 -4.63 -6.82
N LEU A 249 -17.70 -4.81 -6.66
CA LEU A 249 -16.98 -6.05 -6.99
C LEU A 249 -17.50 -7.25 -6.18
N ILE A 250 -17.80 -7.06 -4.90
CA ILE A 250 -18.40 -8.09 -4.04
C ILE A 250 -19.78 -8.50 -4.56
N ARG A 251 -20.65 -7.53 -4.90
CA ARG A 251 -21.98 -7.80 -5.46
C ARG A 251 -21.94 -8.54 -6.78
N MET A 252 -20.93 -8.28 -7.60
CA MET A 252 -20.70 -8.96 -8.88
C MET A 252 -20.00 -10.32 -8.69
N GLU A 253 -19.63 -10.67 -7.47
CA GLU A 253 -18.80 -11.86 -7.19
C GLU A 253 -17.49 -11.90 -8.01
N ALA A 254 -16.89 -10.74 -8.25
CA ALA A 254 -15.77 -10.58 -9.16
C ALA A 254 -14.42 -11.00 -8.56
N ALA A 255 -14.25 -11.00 -7.22
CA ALA A 255 -13.00 -11.34 -6.57
C ALA A 255 -13.22 -12.01 -5.19
N ASP A 256 -12.25 -12.78 -4.76
CA ASP A 256 -12.16 -13.42 -3.44
C ASP A 256 -11.32 -12.61 -2.47
N CYS A 257 -10.34 -11.90 -2.99
CA CYS A 257 -9.39 -11.07 -2.28
C CYS A 257 -9.30 -9.69 -2.92
N PHE A 258 -9.04 -8.69 -2.11
CA PHE A 258 -8.85 -7.31 -2.54
C PHE A 258 -7.53 -6.78 -2.02
N LYS A 259 -6.80 -6.05 -2.85
CA LYS A 259 -5.62 -5.33 -2.39
C LYS A 259 -5.92 -3.84 -2.31
N MET A 260 -5.73 -3.30 -1.11
CA MET A 260 -5.83 -1.88 -0.85
C MET A 260 -4.45 -1.29 -0.60
N LYS A 261 -4.19 -0.17 -1.21
CA LYS A 261 -3.03 0.67 -0.91
C LYS A 261 -3.53 1.89 -0.15
N VAL A 262 -3.08 2.10 1.08
CA VAL A 262 -3.50 3.25 1.90
C VAL A 262 -3.36 4.56 1.12
N THR A 263 -2.25 4.70 0.40
CA THR A 263 -1.96 5.86 -0.43
C THR A 263 -2.94 6.02 -1.60
N ARG A 264 -3.32 4.94 -2.27
CA ARG A 264 -4.25 4.97 -3.41
C ARG A 264 -5.72 5.02 -2.96
N GLY A 265 -6.02 4.44 -1.80
CA GLY A 265 -7.38 4.39 -1.24
C GLY A 265 -7.86 5.71 -0.59
N GLY A 266 -7.02 6.74 -0.58
CA GLY A 266 -7.36 8.04 0.02
C GLY A 266 -7.10 8.13 1.51
N GLY A 267 -6.17 7.33 2.04
CA GLY A 267 -5.67 7.39 3.40
C GLY A 267 -6.20 6.29 4.34
N LEU A 268 -5.78 6.37 5.59
CA LEU A 268 -6.07 5.38 6.64
C LEU A 268 -7.57 5.27 6.94
N MET A 269 -8.26 6.42 7.01
CA MET A 269 -9.68 6.43 7.34
C MET A 269 -10.53 5.72 6.27
N LYS A 270 -10.29 6.00 4.99
CA LYS A 270 -11.01 5.34 3.88
C LYS A 270 -10.64 3.87 3.77
N SER A 271 -9.37 3.53 4.02
CA SER A 271 -8.90 2.14 4.07
C SER A 271 -9.57 1.35 5.19
N LYS A 272 -9.77 1.97 6.36
CA LYS A 272 -10.51 1.34 7.47
C LYS A 272 -11.98 1.05 7.11
N LYS A 273 -12.64 1.94 6.37
CA LYS A 273 -14.01 1.70 5.87
C LYS A 273 -14.07 0.51 4.91
N ALA A 274 -13.11 0.40 3.99
CA ALA A 274 -13.04 -0.75 3.08
C ALA A 274 -12.72 -2.06 3.84
N LEU A 275 -11.84 -2.01 4.84
CA LEU A 275 -11.55 -3.16 5.70
C LEU A 275 -12.82 -3.67 6.41
N SER A 276 -13.67 -2.77 6.91
CA SER A 276 -14.94 -3.16 7.55
C SER A 276 -15.90 -3.84 6.55
N ILE A 277 -15.91 -3.43 5.28
CA ILE A 277 -16.68 -4.10 4.23
C ILE A 277 -16.12 -5.48 3.93
N ALA A 278 -14.79 -5.64 3.82
CA ALA A 278 -14.14 -6.91 3.61
C ALA A 278 -14.47 -7.91 4.72
N GLU A 279 -14.34 -7.47 5.97
CA GLU A 279 -14.67 -8.26 7.15
C GLU A 279 -16.13 -8.69 7.15
N ALA A 280 -17.06 -7.76 6.97
CA ALA A 280 -18.50 -8.02 6.96
C ALA A 280 -18.94 -8.94 5.80
N SER A 281 -18.22 -8.95 4.69
CA SER A 281 -18.49 -9.81 3.53
C SER A 281 -17.67 -11.10 3.50
N ASN A 282 -16.88 -11.37 4.54
CA ASN A 282 -15.97 -12.52 4.63
C ASN A 282 -15.03 -12.63 3.40
N ARG A 283 -14.48 -11.49 2.96
CA ARG A 283 -13.50 -11.41 1.87
C ARG A 283 -12.14 -11.05 2.42
N PHE A 284 -11.07 -11.59 1.86
CA PHE A 284 -9.72 -11.19 2.24
C PHE A 284 -9.44 -9.75 1.78
N LEU A 285 -8.79 -8.99 2.65
CA LEU A 285 -8.18 -7.72 2.30
C LEU A 285 -6.70 -7.79 2.69
N VAL A 286 -5.84 -7.50 1.74
CA VAL A 286 -4.42 -7.27 1.99
C VAL A 286 -4.09 -5.82 1.73
N SER A 287 -3.11 -5.29 2.43
CA SER A 287 -2.62 -3.95 2.15
C SER A 287 -1.21 -3.99 1.61
N GLY A 288 -0.82 -2.93 0.98
CA GLY A 288 0.54 -2.70 0.61
C GLY A 288 0.73 -2.07 -0.76
N SER A 289 1.89 -1.51 -0.93
CA SER A 289 2.36 -0.91 -2.16
C SER A 289 3.78 -1.38 -2.44
N GLY A 290 4.14 -1.45 -3.71
CA GLY A 290 5.47 -1.88 -4.12
C GLY A 290 6.57 -0.83 -4.00
N SER A 291 6.27 0.39 -3.59
CA SER A 291 7.22 1.50 -3.64
C SER A 291 7.06 2.50 -2.48
N ASP A 292 6.55 2.05 -1.34
CA ASP A 292 6.37 2.90 -0.17
C ASP A 292 7.71 3.40 0.37
N ASN A 293 7.76 4.70 0.69
CA ASN A 293 8.81 5.24 1.55
C ASN A 293 8.52 4.94 3.03
N ASP A 294 9.41 5.36 3.92
CA ASP A 294 9.29 5.06 5.35
C ASP A 294 7.99 5.55 6.00
N ILE A 295 7.44 6.69 5.56
CA ILE A 295 6.17 7.24 6.10
C ILE A 295 4.99 6.40 5.64
N ASN A 296 4.91 6.09 4.34
CA ASN A 296 3.86 5.25 3.78
C ASN A 296 3.91 3.84 4.35
N PHE A 297 5.12 3.30 4.49
CA PHE A 297 5.34 2.00 5.12
C PHE A 297 4.82 1.98 6.57
N ALA A 298 5.12 3.02 7.36
CA ALA A 298 4.62 3.12 8.73
C ALA A 298 3.08 3.18 8.78
N ALA A 299 2.44 3.91 7.87
CA ALA A 299 0.99 3.97 7.76
C ALA A 299 0.37 2.60 7.42
N GLU A 300 0.95 1.88 6.45
CA GLU A 300 0.51 0.52 6.07
C GLU A 300 0.67 -0.45 7.24
N ILE A 301 1.79 -0.40 7.97
CA ILE A 301 2.03 -1.27 9.12
C ILE A 301 1.06 -0.94 10.27
N ALA A 302 0.80 0.34 10.55
CA ALA A 302 -0.20 0.74 11.56
C ALA A 302 -1.60 0.23 11.22
N MET A 303 -2.01 0.31 9.94
CA MET A 303 -3.28 -0.24 9.46
C MET A 303 -3.36 -1.76 9.66
N ASN A 304 -2.34 -2.50 9.25
CA ASN A 304 -2.27 -3.95 9.43
C ASN A 304 -2.28 -4.37 10.91
N ALA A 305 -1.54 -3.63 11.74
CA ALA A 305 -1.45 -3.90 13.17
C ALA A 305 -2.77 -3.69 13.91
N SER A 306 -3.67 -2.87 13.34
CA SER A 306 -4.95 -2.49 13.97
C SER A 306 -6.10 -3.47 13.73
N SER A 307 -5.88 -4.57 13.00
CA SER A 307 -6.98 -5.48 12.64
C SER A 307 -6.59 -6.95 12.63
N LEU A 308 -7.40 -7.80 13.25
CA LEU A 308 -7.28 -9.25 13.16
C LEU A 308 -7.63 -9.77 11.77
N HIS A 309 -8.50 -9.09 11.04
CA HIS A 309 -8.93 -9.50 9.69
C HIS A 309 -7.79 -9.41 8.66
N MET A 310 -6.85 -8.47 8.81
CA MET A 310 -5.66 -8.36 7.96
C MET A 310 -4.58 -9.39 8.37
N SER A 311 -4.91 -10.67 8.28
CA SER A 311 -4.07 -11.78 8.76
C SER A 311 -3.03 -12.25 7.74
N ARG A 312 -3.16 -11.88 6.47
CA ARG A 312 -2.23 -12.24 5.40
C ARG A 312 -1.03 -11.31 5.35
N ALA A 313 0.06 -11.78 4.77
CA ALA A 313 1.27 -11.00 4.63
C ALA A 313 1.00 -9.67 3.89
N CYS A 314 1.46 -8.56 4.48
CA CYS A 314 1.39 -7.23 3.90
C CYS A 314 2.32 -7.12 2.68
N GLU A 315 1.83 -6.55 1.60
CA GLU A 315 2.58 -6.39 0.35
C GLU A 315 3.42 -5.11 0.29
N SER A 316 3.49 -4.34 1.38
CA SER A 316 4.37 -3.19 1.45
C SER A 316 5.81 -3.64 1.67
N THR A 317 6.62 -3.46 0.65
CA THR A 317 8.04 -3.86 0.66
C THR A 317 8.97 -2.70 0.37
N GLY A 318 8.44 -1.45 0.36
CA GLY A 318 9.13 -0.33 -0.24
C GLY A 318 10.37 0.14 0.50
N ALA A 319 10.17 0.69 1.68
CA ALA A 319 11.16 1.55 2.33
C ALA A 319 12.54 0.91 2.53
N TRP A 320 12.58 -0.29 3.10
CA TRP A 320 13.85 -0.96 3.44
C TRP A 320 14.52 -1.68 2.25
N PHE A 321 13.75 -1.98 1.19
CA PHE A 321 14.23 -2.76 0.06
C PHE A 321 14.47 -1.92 -1.20
N ILE A 322 13.52 -1.03 -1.56
CA ILE A 322 13.56 -0.27 -2.81
C ILE A 322 14.45 0.95 -2.69
N TYR A 323 14.46 1.61 -1.54
CA TYR A 323 15.23 2.84 -1.35
C TYR A 323 16.62 2.53 -0.76
N PRO A 324 17.68 3.13 -1.29
CA PRO A 324 18.99 3.11 -0.65
C PRO A 324 18.98 3.93 0.65
N GLU A 325 19.95 3.74 1.50
CA GLU A 325 19.98 4.37 2.82
C GLU A 325 20.01 5.90 2.74
N GLU A 326 20.72 6.46 1.77
CA GLU A 326 20.81 7.90 1.49
C GLU A 326 19.49 8.53 1.04
N ALA A 327 18.55 7.72 0.54
CA ALA A 327 17.22 8.16 0.13
C ALA A 327 16.19 8.12 1.26
N ARG A 328 16.57 7.71 2.46
CA ARG A 328 15.68 7.73 3.61
C ARG A 328 15.36 9.15 4.02
N ILE A 329 14.12 9.35 4.39
CA ILE A 329 13.55 10.65 4.75
C ILE A 329 13.17 10.74 6.24
N VAL A 330 13.31 9.65 6.98
CA VAL A 330 13.04 9.59 8.43
C VAL A 330 14.31 9.29 9.24
N LYS A 331 14.33 9.74 10.50
CA LYS A 331 15.45 9.53 11.44
C LYS A 331 15.63 8.04 11.75
N GLU A 332 14.55 7.39 12.14
CA GLU A 332 14.51 5.99 12.54
C GLU A 332 13.39 5.26 11.79
N PRO A 333 13.69 4.43 10.80
CA PRO A 333 12.70 3.63 10.11
C PRO A 333 12.19 2.49 10.99
N LEU A 334 11.02 1.94 10.66
CA LEU A 334 10.51 0.74 11.31
C LEU A 334 11.49 -0.44 11.11
N VAL A 335 11.61 -1.26 12.13
CA VAL A 335 12.47 -2.45 12.11
C VAL A 335 11.82 -3.54 11.27
N VAL A 336 12.56 -4.05 10.28
CA VAL A 336 12.19 -5.23 9.49
C VAL A 336 13.20 -6.34 9.77
N LYS A 337 12.70 -7.48 10.26
CA LYS A 337 13.54 -8.63 10.60
C LYS A 337 12.76 -9.93 10.41
N ASP A 338 13.43 -10.96 9.90
CA ASP A 338 12.89 -12.33 9.75
C ASP A 338 11.53 -12.39 9.02
N GLY A 339 11.35 -11.54 8.00
CA GLY A 339 10.11 -11.45 7.23
C GLY A 339 8.96 -10.69 7.92
N TYR A 340 9.23 -9.95 8.99
CA TYR A 340 8.24 -9.17 9.73
C TYR A 340 8.67 -7.70 9.87
N ALA A 341 7.68 -6.79 9.81
CA ALA A 341 7.80 -5.43 10.29
C ALA A 341 7.33 -5.35 11.74
N TYR A 342 8.12 -4.75 12.61
CA TYR A 342 7.76 -4.54 14.01
C TYR A 342 7.04 -3.21 14.16
N VAL A 343 5.94 -3.25 14.91
CA VAL A 343 5.09 -2.07 15.12
C VAL A 343 5.77 -1.15 16.13
N SER A 344 5.76 0.15 15.87
CA SER A 344 6.29 1.15 16.81
C SER A 344 5.25 1.51 17.87
N ASP A 345 5.68 1.62 19.11
CA ASP A 345 4.88 2.11 20.24
C ASP A 345 4.97 3.64 20.44
N LYS A 346 5.77 4.33 19.62
CA LYS A 346 5.90 5.79 19.64
C LYS A 346 4.60 6.46 19.17
N PRO A 347 4.26 7.65 19.71
CA PRO A 347 3.10 8.40 19.27
C PRO A 347 3.10 8.69 17.75
N GLY A 348 1.92 8.79 17.17
CA GLY A 348 1.75 9.01 15.73
C GLY A 348 2.09 7.75 14.92
N LEU A 349 2.70 7.93 13.77
CA LEU A 349 3.19 6.84 12.91
C LEU A 349 4.43 6.13 13.47
N GLY A 350 5.03 6.69 14.53
CA GLY A 350 6.26 6.17 15.11
C GLY A 350 7.52 6.48 14.31
N VAL A 351 7.43 7.38 13.34
CA VAL A 351 8.55 7.88 12.52
C VAL A 351 8.59 9.41 12.54
N GLU A 352 9.78 9.97 12.39
CA GLU A 352 10.01 11.41 12.33
C GLU A 352 10.85 11.76 11.10
N LEU A 353 10.54 12.88 10.46
CA LEU A 353 11.37 13.37 9.36
C LEU A 353 12.82 13.63 9.80
N LEU A 354 13.77 13.39 8.90
CA LEU A 354 15.19 13.73 9.10
C LEU A 354 15.39 15.21 9.38
N VAL A 355 14.55 16.05 8.77
CA VAL A 355 14.59 17.52 8.89
C VAL A 355 13.16 18.03 9.00
N ASP A 356 12.93 18.98 9.90
CA ASP A 356 11.61 19.60 10.09
C ASP A 356 11.29 20.62 8.98
N ASP A 357 12.31 21.15 8.31
CA ASP A 357 12.16 22.07 7.18
C ASP A 357 11.99 21.28 5.87
N LEU A 358 10.77 21.26 5.36
CA LEU A 358 10.45 20.60 4.08
C LEU A 358 11.20 21.23 2.90
N SER A 359 11.59 22.48 2.96
CA SER A 359 12.36 23.13 1.89
C SER A 359 13.77 22.54 1.78
N ALA A 360 14.37 22.20 2.90
CA ALA A 360 15.67 21.51 2.94
C ALA A 360 15.55 20.08 2.37
N LEU A 361 14.46 19.37 2.66
CA LEU A 361 14.19 18.05 2.10
C LEU A 361 13.98 18.13 0.57
N ALA A 362 13.17 19.08 0.11
CA ALA A 362 12.95 19.32 -1.31
C ALA A 362 14.26 19.64 -2.04
N LYS A 363 15.12 20.47 -1.45
CA LYS A 363 16.44 20.80 -2.03
C LYS A 363 17.37 19.59 -2.09
N LYS A 364 17.36 18.72 -1.07
CA LYS A 364 18.18 17.51 -1.05
C LYS A 364 17.76 16.53 -2.15
N PHE A 365 16.47 16.43 -2.46
CA PHE A 365 15.89 15.48 -3.41
C PHE A 365 15.20 16.17 -4.60
N SER A 366 15.67 17.36 -4.99
CA SER A 366 15.30 17.97 -6.27
C SER A 366 15.93 17.20 -7.42
N THR A 367 15.24 17.12 -8.54
CA THR A 367 15.77 16.57 -9.82
C THR A 367 16.91 17.43 -10.35
#